data_730de21b5db0a37bc36000dbb528448a
#
_entry.id   730de21b5db0a37bc36000dbb528448a
#
_cell.length_a   1.000
_cell.length_b   1.000
_cell.length_c   1.000
_cell.angle_alpha   90.00
_cell.angle_beta   90.00
_cell.angle_gamma   90.00
#
_symmetry.space_group_name_H-M   'P 1'
#
loop_
_entity.id
_entity.type
_entity.pdbx_description
1 polymer ?
#
loop_
_entity_poly.entity_id
_entity_poly.type
_entity_poly.pdbx_seq_one_letter_code
_entity_poly.pdbx_strand_id
1 'polypeptide(L)'
;QNGLFTDLGEDVFIEAATVVGPRILTGSFNIPITALPGNTAMRIICAEGASSTSFTLLTPCMTYGYGETEDYLINIVAANNCAGTITGGTTVTSATPVCPSTTVTLSTTGSTLASGITYQWQSAASATGPWTNIAGATSNTYATTVGVDTYFQLVLTCTASGSVAVSTPVLVGSNPFYNCYCNTVNAGGDGSLMDEVAMNGYVNNTAATNPTASPY
;
A
#
# COMPACT_ATOMS: atom_id res chain seq x y z
N GLN A 1 24.64 -5.97 4.36
CA GLN A 1 24.80 -7.43 4.63
C GLN A 1 25.88 -7.58 5.71
N ASN A 2 25.46 -7.44 6.96
CA ASN A 2 26.35 -7.54 8.12
C ASN A 2 26.23 -8.88 8.86
N GLY A 3 25.37 -9.80 8.35
CA GLY A 3 25.10 -11.10 8.95
C GLY A 3 24.13 -11.07 10.13
N LEU A 4 23.46 -9.96 10.34
CA LEU A 4 22.38 -9.80 11.33
C LEU A 4 21.04 -9.71 10.61
N PHE A 5 19.96 -10.06 11.28
CA PHE A 5 18.57 -9.95 10.80
C PHE A 5 17.79 -8.90 11.61
N THR A 6 18.47 -7.96 12.24
CA THR A 6 17.86 -7.03 13.22
C THR A 6 17.92 -5.57 12.78
N ASP A 7 18.39 -5.30 11.58
CA ASP A 7 18.49 -3.94 11.07
C ASP A 7 17.14 -3.42 10.61
N LEU A 8 16.95 -2.12 10.71
CA LEU A 8 15.72 -1.47 10.31
C LEU A 8 15.43 -1.72 8.81
N GLY A 9 14.27 -2.29 8.51
CA GLY A 9 13.83 -2.61 7.15
C GLY A 9 14.22 -4.00 6.65
N GLU A 10 14.75 -4.86 7.51
CA GLU A 10 15.00 -6.28 7.22
C GLU A 10 13.75 -7.15 7.37
N ASP A 11 12.76 -6.70 8.16
CA ASP A 11 11.44 -7.30 8.18
C ASP A 11 10.68 -6.91 6.91
N VAL A 12 10.60 -7.83 5.95
CA VAL A 12 10.04 -7.56 4.63
C VAL A 12 8.60 -8.03 4.46
N PHE A 13 8.14 -8.92 5.33
CA PHE A 13 6.77 -9.44 5.30
C PHE A 13 6.36 -9.97 6.68
N ILE A 14 5.20 -9.52 7.16
CA ILE A 14 4.58 -10.02 8.39
C ILE A 14 3.11 -10.32 8.10
N GLU A 15 2.68 -11.54 8.36
CA GLU A 15 1.26 -11.91 8.32
C GLU A 15 0.67 -11.76 9.73
N ALA A 16 -0.23 -10.81 9.89
CA ALA A 16 -0.84 -10.48 11.18
C ALA A 16 -2.08 -11.35 11.54
N ALA A 17 -2.51 -12.24 10.65
CA ALA A 17 -3.73 -13.01 10.88
C ALA A 17 -3.44 -14.33 11.59
N THR A 18 -4.10 -14.56 12.74
CA THR A 18 -4.18 -15.86 13.37
C THR A 18 -5.22 -16.72 12.64
N VAL A 19 -4.78 -17.70 11.87
CA VAL A 19 -5.68 -18.63 11.18
C VAL A 19 -5.31 -20.06 11.53
N VAL A 20 -6.30 -20.86 11.85
CA VAL A 20 -6.12 -22.28 12.15
C VAL A 20 -6.25 -23.09 10.84
N GLY A 21 -5.28 -23.95 10.59
CA GLY A 21 -5.27 -24.91 9.47
C GLY A 21 -4.23 -24.60 8.38
N PRO A 22 -4.00 -25.59 7.49
CA PRO A 22 -3.04 -25.42 6.42
C PRO A 22 -3.52 -24.36 5.41
N ARG A 23 -2.63 -23.42 5.03
CA ARG A 23 -2.91 -22.41 4.01
C ARG A 23 -1.64 -22.00 3.26
N ILE A 24 -1.84 -21.47 2.07
CA ILE A 24 -0.76 -20.84 1.32
C ILE A 24 -0.76 -19.35 1.67
N LEU A 25 0.37 -18.85 2.12
CA LEU A 25 0.61 -17.41 2.29
C LEU A 25 1.31 -16.88 1.03
N THR A 26 0.80 -15.78 0.52
CA THR A 26 1.44 -15.06 -0.57
C THR A 26 1.70 -13.63 -0.11
N GLY A 27 2.93 -13.19 -0.29
CA GLY A 27 3.36 -11.82 -0.01
C GLY A 27 4.29 -11.34 -1.11
N SER A 28 4.48 -10.04 -1.18
CA SER A 28 5.48 -9.42 -2.05
C SER A 28 6.23 -8.35 -1.27
N PHE A 29 7.51 -8.25 -1.53
CA PHE A 29 8.35 -7.19 -1.01
C PHE A 29 9.27 -6.67 -2.11
N ASN A 30 9.70 -5.44 -1.97
CA ASN A 30 10.60 -4.83 -2.94
C ASN A 30 12.03 -4.90 -2.43
N ILE A 31 12.93 -5.44 -3.25
CA ILE A 31 14.37 -5.34 -3.00
C ILE A 31 14.79 -3.92 -3.41
N PRO A 32 15.37 -3.11 -2.49
CA PRO A 32 15.84 -1.79 -2.84
C PRO A 32 16.87 -1.85 -3.98
N ILE A 33 16.80 -0.91 -4.93
CA ILE A 33 17.73 -0.84 -6.05
C ILE A 33 19.18 -0.61 -5.58
N THR A 34 19.35 -0.14 -4.36
CA THR A 34 20.64 0.04 -3.68
C THR A 34 21.13 -1.22 -2.96
N ALA A 35 20.36 -2.31 -2.99
CA ALA A 35 20.78 -3.56 -2.37
C ALA A 35 22.08 -4.06 -3.02
N LEU A 36 23.01 -4.49 -2.19
CA LEU A 36 24.28 -5.01 -2.67
C LEU A 36 24.07 -6.36 -3.38
N PRO A 37 24.55 -6.51 -4.61
CA PRO A 37 24.52 -7.80 -5.30
C PRO A 37 25.32 -8.87 -4.55
N GLY A 38 24.86 -10.09 -4.64
CA GLY A 38 25.50 -11.24 -4.02
C GLY A 38 24.54 -12.13 -3.24
N ASN A 39 25.09 -13.14 -2.61
CA ASN A 39 24.33 -14.04 -1.80
C ASN A 39 23.97 -13.41 -0.45
N THR A 40 22.72 -13.56 -0.05
CA THR A 40 22.23 -13.17 1.28
C THR A 40 21.28 -14.22 1.82
N ALA A 41 21.03 -14.21 3.12
CA ALA A 41 20.09 -15.10 3.76
C ALA A 41 18.71 -14.46 3.84
N MET A 42 17.67 -15.28 3.66
CA MET A 42 16.28 -14.96 3.96
C MET A 42 15.78 -15.93 5.00
N ARG A 43 15.23 -15.44 6.10
CA ARG A 43 14.68 -16.25 7.18
C ARG A 43 13.16 -16.17 7.17
N ILE A 44 12.50 -17.32 7.22
CA ILE A 44 11.07 -17.44 7.39
C ILE A 44 10.81 -18.06 8.75
N ILE A 45 9.96 -17.43 9.56
CA ILE A 45 9.57 -17.91 10.88
C ILE A 45 8.06 -18.10 10.88
N CYS A 46 7.62 -19.31 11.21
CA CYS A 46 6.23 -19.63 11.48
C CYS A 46 6.11 -20.05 12.95
N ALA A 47 5.54 -19.23 13.80
CA ALA A 47 5.40 -19.49 15.23
C ALA A 47 3.94 -19.68 15.62
N GLU A 48 3.67 -20.71 16.45
CA GLU A 48 2.35 -21.01 17.00
C GLU A 48 2.20 -20.45 18.41
N GLY A 49 0.97 -20.06 18.78
CA GLY A 49 0.63 -19.67 20.14
C GLY A 49 1.01 -18.25 20.54
N ALA A 50 1.53 -17.47 19.62
CA ALA A 50 1.68 -16.03 19.83
C ALA A 50 0.29 -15.37 19.81
N SER A 51 -0.08 -14.62 20.86
CA SER A 51 -1.29 -13.82 20.83
C SER A 51 -1.14 -12.69 19.79
N SER A 52 -2.25 -12.21 19.23
CA SER A 52 -2.24 -11.14 18.22
C SER A 52 -1.48 -9.86 18.63
N THR A 53 -1.23 -9.68 19.93
CA THR A 53 -0.41 -8.61 20.50
C THR A 53 1.08 -8.94 20.57
N SER A 54 1.47 -10.19 20.34
CA SER A 54 2.86 -10.65 20.48
C SER A 54 3.60 -10.77 19.16
N PHE A 55 2.93 -10.64 18.01
CA PHE A 55 3.59 -10.71 16.69
C PHE A 55 4.57 -9.56 16.41
N THR A 56 4.37 -8.42 17.06
CA THR A 56 5.33 -7.30 16.99
C THR A 56 6.65 -7.58 17.72
N LEU A 57 6.76 -8.74 18.38
CA LEU A 57 7.91 -9.13 19.18
C LEU A 57 8.68 -10.34 18.61
N LEU A 58 8.28 -10.87 17.44
CA LEU A 58 9.06 -11.90 16.77
C LEU A 58 10.36 -11.29 16.29
N THR A 59 11.44 -11.55 17.01
CA THR A 59 12.78 -11.19 16.56
C THR A 59 13.40 -12.37 15.81
N PRO A 60 14.24 -12.13 14.81
CA PRO A 60 14.79 -13.18 13.96
C PRO A 60 15.56 -14.28 14.69
N CYS A 61 16.01 -14.03 15.91
CA CYS A 61 16.79 -14.94 16.73
C CYS A 61 16.12 -15.32 18.06
N MET A 62 14.81 -15.14 18.18
CA MET A 62 14.11 -15.49 19.42
C MET A 62 13.85 -16.99 19.53
N THR A 63 13.66 -17.43 20.77
CA THR A 63 13.18 -18.79 21.09
C THR A 63 11.64 -18.74 21.22
N TYR A 64 10.94 -19.66 20.56
CA TYR A 64 9.50 -19.83 20.66
C TYR A 64 9.15 -21.28 21.01
N GLY A 65 7.98 -21.51 21.61
CA GLY A 65 7.59 -22.82 22.12
C GLY A 65 7.21 -23.82 21.04
N TYR A 66 6.53 -23.36 20.00
CA TYR A 66 6.08 -24.17 18.86
C TYR A 66 6.23 -23.34 17.59
N GLY A 67 6.63 -24.02 16.51
CA GLY A 67 6.82 -23.38 15.23
C GLY A 67 8.03 -23.90 14.48
N GLU A 68 8.36 -23.20 13.40
CA GLU A 68 9.41 -23.58 12.48
C GLU A 68 10.16 -22.34 12.02
N THR A 69 11.47 -22.45 11.86
CA THR A 69 12.33 -21.45 11.23
C THR A 69 13.07 -22.09 10.08
N GLU A 70 12.96 -21.48 8.91
CA GLU A 70 13.68 -21.92 7.72
C GLU A 70 14.57 -20.80 7.19
N ASP A 71 15.81 -21.14 6.83
CA ASP A 71 16.79 -20.25 6.25
C ASP A 71 17.00 -20.60 4.78
N TYR A 72 16.87 -19.59 3.92
CA TYR A 72 17.09 -19.71 2.49
C TYR A 72 18.29 -18.86 2.05
N LEU A 73 19.10 -19.43 1.19
CA LEU A 73 20.13 -18.67 0.48
C LEU A 73 19.47 -18.06 -0.76
N ILE A 74 19.44 -16.74 -0.84
CA ILE A 74 18.98 -16.01 -2.01
C ILE A 74 20.13 -15.25 -2.66
N ASN A 75 20.08 -15.10 -3.98
CA ASN A 75 21.09 -14.33 -4.73
C ASN A 75 20.44 -13.03 -5.23
N ILE A 76 20.96 -11.90 -4.75
CA ILE A 76 20.60 -10.59 -5.26
C ILE A 76 21.47 -10.31 -6.49
N VAL A 77 20.83 -10.19 -7.65
CA VAL A 77 21.52 -9.80 -8.87
C VAL A 77 21.54 -8.27 -9.01
N ALA A 78 22.66 -7.74 -9.50
CA ALA A 78 22.75 -6.31 -9.77
C ALA A 78 21.66 -5.90 -10.77
N ALA A 79 20.95 -4.81 -10.49
CA ALA A 79 20.08 -4.22 -11.48
C ALA A 79 20.91 -3.74 -12.68
N ASN A 80 20.51 -4.14 -13.88
CA ASN A 80 21.16 -3.64 -15.09
C ASN A 80 20.98 -2.11 -15.16
N ASN A 81 22.01 -1.41 -15.62
CA ASN A 81 21.88 0.00 -15.94
C ASN A 81 20.80 0.19 -17.00
N CYS A 82 20.00 1.22 -16.85
CA CYS A 82 19.04 1.54 -17.88
C CYS A 82 19.77 1.88 -19.19
N ALA A 83 19.28 1.35 -20.31
CA ALA A 83 19.82 1.60 -21.64
C ALA A 83 18.72 1.54 -22.69
N GLY A 84 18.85 2.30 -23.76
CA GLY A 84 17.87 2.32 -24.83
C GLY A 84 16.51 2.90 -24.40
N THR A 85 15.43 2.34 -24.95
CA THR A 85 14.06 2.74 -24.62
C THR A 85 13.61 2.09 -23.31
N ILE A 86 12.92 2.88 -22.48
CA ILE A 86 12.32 2.42 -21.23
C ILE A 86 10.79 2.45 -21.33
N THR A 87 10.12 1.70 -20.45
CA THR A 87 8.66 1.59 -20.40
C THR A 87 8.15 2.22 -19.12
N GLY A 88 7.10 3.06 -19.20
CA GLY A 88 6.46 3.71 -18.07
C GLY A 88 5.56 2.79 -17.25
N GLY A 89 4.99 1.78 -17.91
CA GLY A 89 4.03 0.87 -17.26
C GLY A 89 2.68 1.53 -17.00
N THR A 90 1.96 0.99 -16.02
CA THR A 90 0.64 1.48 -15.59
C THR A 90 0.71 1.90 -14.13
N THR A 91 0.24 3.10 -13.82
CA THR A 91 0.09 3.56 -12.44
C THR A 91 -1.04 2.81 -11.76
N VAL A 92 -0.80 2.41 -10.52
CA VAL A 92 -1.79 1.76 -9.64
C VAL A 92 -1.84 2.47 -8.29
N THR A 93 -2.98 2.41 -7.63
CA THR A 93 -3.20 2.98 -6.30
C THR A 93 -3.64 1.89 -5.32
N SER A 94 -3.27 2.02 -4.05
CA SER A 94 -3.66 1.08 -3.00
C SER A 94 -5.17 1.08 -2.73
N ALA A 95 -5.86 2.19 -2.98
CA ALA A 95 -7.31 2.33 -2.84
C ALA A 95 -7.85 3.48 -3.69
N THR A 96 -9.10 3.32 -4.18
CA THR A 96 -9.88 4.39 -4.83
C THR A 96 -11.36 3.93 -4.96
N PRO A 97 -12.37 4.79 -4.72
CA PRO A 97 -12.25 6.13 -4.12
C PRO A 97 -11.91 6.09 -2.62
N VAL A 98 -11.38 7.18 -2.08
CA VAL A 98 -10.98 7.29 -0.67
C VAL A 98 -11.54 8.54 -0.01
N CYS A 99 -11.60 8.55 1.30
CA CYS A 99 -11.94 9.74 2.06
C CYS A 99 -10.77 10.73 2.10
N PRO A 100 -11.02 12.05 2.17
CA PRO A 100 -9.98 13.09 1.99
C PRO A 100 -8.75 12.97 2.89
N SER A 101 -8.86 12.41 4.07
CA SER A 101 -7.74 12.20 5.00
C SER A 101 -7.04 10.85 4.86
N THR A 102 -7.53 9.98 3.97
CA THR A 102 -6.96 8.64 3.79
C THR A 102 -5.71 8.71 2.92
N THR A 103 -4.62 8.18 3.43
CA THR A 103 -3.39 8.05 2.66
C THR A 103 -3.50 6.88 1.70
N VAL A 104 -3.19 7.12 0.43
CA VAL A 104 -3.02 6.10 -0.61
C VAL A 104 -1.56 6.03 -1.02
N THR A 105 -1.13 4.84 -1.40
CA THR A 105 0.20 4.63 -2.01
C THR A 105 0.04 4.39 -3.50
N LEU A 106 0.74 5.17 -4.28
CA LEU A 106 0.86 5.04 -5.73
C LEU A 106 2.13 4.27 -6.07
N SER A 107 2.03 3.40 -7.05
CA SER A 107 3.15 2.64 -7.63
C SER A 107 2.91 2.39 -9.12
N THR A 108 3.81 1.69 -9.80
CA THR A 108 3.63 1.30 -11.20
C THR A 108 3.81 -0.20 -11.36
N THR A 109 3.09 -0.78 -12.31
CA THR A 109 3.27 -2.16 -12.77
C THR A 109 3.75 -2.17 -14.22
N GLY A 110 4.66 -3.09 -14.55
CA GLY A 110 5.20 -3.20 -15.91
C GLY A 110 6.13 -2.06 -16.34
N SER A 111 6.56 -1.20 -15.41
CA SER A 111 7.58 -0.19 -15.66
C SER A 111 8.98 -0.81 -15.70
N THR A 112 9.89 -0.16 -16.43
CA THR A 112 11.29 -0.59 -16.47
C THR A 112 11.94 -0.42 -15.09
N LEU A 113 12.49 -1.52 -14.56
CA LEU A 113 13.29 -1.54 -13.33
C LEU A 113 14.76 -1.68 -13.70
N ALA A 114 15.53 -0.61 -13.49
CA ALA A 114 16.95 -0.58 -13.78
C ALA A 114 17.66 0.47 -12.92
N SER A 115 18.96 0.32 -12.70
CA SER A 115 19.76 1.40 -12.08
C SER A 115 19.88 2.58 -13.03
N GLY A 116 19.99 3.79 -12.50
CA GLY A 116 20.04 5.02 -13.30
C GLY A 116 18.68 5.52 -13.82
N ILE A 117 17.57 4.95 -13.38
CA ILE A 117 16.24 5.54 -13.57
C ILE A 117 15.99 6.59 -12.50
N THR A 118 15.59 7.78 -12.92
CA THR A 118 15.02 8.81 -12.05
C THR A 118 13.52 8.89 -12.24
N TYR A 119 12.83 9.29 -11.18
CA TYR A 119 11.37 9.30 -11.10
C TYR A 119 10.86 10.69 -10.80
N GLN A 120 9.69 11.04 -11.35
CA GLN A 120 8.96 12.25 -11.02
C GLN A 120 7.45 11.99 -11.10
N TRP A 121 6.78 12.03 -9.95
CA TRP A 121 5.33 11.96 -9.92
C TRP A 121 4.70 13.27 -10.37
N GLN A 122 3.60 13.14 -11.08
CA GLN A 122 2.80 14.25 -11.57
C GLN A 122 1.33 14.03 -11.21
N SER A 123 0.60 15.13 -11.04
CA SER A 123 -0.85 15.14 -10.83
C SER A 123 -1.56 16.04 -11.83
N ALA A 124 -2.84 15.72 -12.09
CA ALA A 124 -3.71 16.51 -12.96
C ALA A 124 -5.18 16.34 -12.54
N ALA A 125 -6.03 17.30 -12.94
CA ALA A 125 -7.48 17.20 -12.78
C ALA A 125 -8.14 16.31 -13.84
N SER A 126 -7.44 15.97 -14.94
CA SER A 126 -7.96 15.08 -15.97
C SER A 126 -6.90 14.10 -16.47
N ALA A 127 -7.34 12.99 -17.07
CA ALA A 127 -6.46 11.95 -17.60
C ALA A 127 -5.52 12.43 -18.71
N THR A 128 -5.84 13.54 -19.34
CA THR A 128 -5.05 14.14 -20.44
C THR A 128 -4.21 15.35 -20.01
N GLY A 129 -4.21 15.69 -18.71
CA GLY A 129 -3.51 16.84 -18.16
C GLY A 129 -4.34 18.14 -18.18
N PRO A 130 -3.74 19.30 -18.03
CA PRO A 130 -2.29 19.52 -17.91
C PRO A 130 -1.68 18.89 -16.65
N TRP A 131 -0.47 18.34 -16.80
CA TRP A 131 0.25 17.65 -15.73
C TRP A 131 1.18 18.59 -14.98
N THR A 132 1.18 18.50 -13.66
CA THR A 132 2.04 19.30 -12.78
C THR A 132 2.94 18.36 -11.96
N ASN A 133 4.23 18.68 -11.93
CA ASN A 133 5.18 17.94 -11.09
C ASN A 133 4.86 18.12 -9.61
N ILE A 134 4.83 17.00 -8.87
CA ILE A 134 4.68 17.03 -7.43
C ILE A 134 6.07 17.21 -6.82
N ALA A 135 6.29 18.32 -6.12
CA ALA A 135 7.59 18.64 -5.55
C ALA A 135 8.06 17.56 -4.57
N GLY A 136 9.28 17.08 -4.73
CA GLY A 136 9.90 16.06 -3.87
C GLY A 136 9.40 14.62 -4.09
N ALA A 137 8.43 14.40 -4.97
CA ALA A 137 7.92 13.05 -5.27
C ALA A 137 8.78 12.38 -6.34
N THR A 138 9.99 11.96 -5.95
CA THR A 138 11.03 11.42 -6.83
C THR A 138 11.38 9.95 -6.55
N SER A 139 10.54 9.24 -5.80
CA SER A 139 10.69 7.79 -5.57
C SER A 139 9.81 6.99 -6.54
N ASN A 140 10.08 5.71 -6.68
CA ASN A 140 9.26 4.79 -7.48
C ASN A 140 7.85 4.56 -6.91
N THR A 141 7.64 4.91 -5.65
CA THR A 141 6.33 4.95 -4.99
C THR A 141 6.08 6.34 -4.42
N TYR A 142 4.80 6.70 -4.25
CA TYR A 142 4.43 7.99 -3.68
C TYR A 142 3.19 7.82 -2.80
N ALA A 143 3.29 8.28 -1.55
CA ALA A 143 2.17 8.30 -0.61
C ALA A 143 1.55 9.69 -0.57
N THR A 144 0.23 9.77 -0.72
CA THR A 144 -0.51 11.04 -0.77
C THR A 144 -1.93 10.90 -0.25
N THR A 145 -2.58 12.03 -0.01
CA THR A 145 -4.02 12.12 0.23
C THR A 145 -4.65 12.97 -0.86
N VAL A 146 -5.91 12.73 -1.19
CA VAL A 146 -6.67 13.55 -2.13
C VAL A 146 -7.92 14.11 -1.47
N GLY A 147 -8.25 15.37 -1.77
CA GLY A 147 -9.50 16.02 -1.35
C GLY A 147 -10.52 16.18 -2.49
N VAL A 148 -10.08 15.95 -3.71
CA VAL A 148 -10.87 15.96 -4.95
C VAL A 148 -10.33 14.87 -5.88
N ASP A 149 -11.12 14.47 -6.84
CA ASP A 149 -10.72 13.54 -7.88
C ASP A 149 -9.44 14.02 -8.56
N THR A 150 -8.39 13.21 -8.49
CA THR A 150 -7.06 13.59 -8.97
C THR A 150 -6.45 12.44 -9.74
N TYR A 151 -5.93 12.72 -10.92
CA TYR A 151 -5.15 11.78 -11.72
C TYR A 151 -3.67 11.87 -11.38
N PHE A 152 -3.01 10.72 -11.38
CA PHE A 152 -1.58 10.61 -11.12
C PHE A 152 -0.89 9.78 -12.20
N GLN A 153 0.32 10.19 -12.56
CA GLN A 153 1.23 9.42 -13.41
C GLN A 153 2.66 9.54 -12.93
N LEU A 154 3.51 8.63 -13.36
CA LEU A 154 4.93 8.62 -13.09
C LEU A 154 5.72 8.86 -14.37
N VAL A 155 6.61 9.82 -14.35
CA VAL A 155 7.62 10.04 -15.39
C VAL A 155 8.90 9.34 -14.97
N LEU A 156 9.42 8.47 -15.83
CA LEU A 156 10.69 7.78 -15.66
C LEU A 156 11.69 8.37 -16.66
N THR A 157 12.90 8.61 -16.22
CA THR A 157 14.00 9.07 -17.08
C THR A 157 15.21 8.17 -16.86
N CYS A 158 15.69 7.57 -17.93
CA CYS A 158 16.97 6.86 -17.93
C CYS A 158 18.13 7.84 -18.07
N THR A 159 18.96 7.94 -17.06
CA THR A 159 20.08 8.90 -17.06
C THR A 159 21.17 8.56 -18.07
N ALA A 160 21.34 7.29 -18.41
CA ALA A 160 22.38 6.85 -19.33
C ALA A 160 21.99 7.06 -20.81
N SER A 161 20.73 6.85 -21.18
CA SER A 161 20.26 7.01 -22.56
C SER A 161 19.50 8.31 -22.83
N GLY A 162 19.08 9.01 -21.78
CA GLY A 162 18.16 10.18 -21.89
C GLY A 162 16.72 9.77 -22.26
N SER A 163 16.42 8.48 -22.37
CA SER A 163 15.07 8.00 -22.70
C SER A 163 14.10 8.37 -21.58
N VAL A 164 12.93 8.87 -21.94
CA VAL A 164 11.84 9.22 -21.04
C VAL A 164 10.62 8.36 -21.36
N ALA A 165 9.97 7.85 -20.33
CA ALA A 165 8.71 7.15 -20.45
C ALA A 165 7.73 7.66 -19.38
N VAL A 166 6.44 7.60 -19.69
CA VAL A 166 5.38 8.02 -18.78
C VAL A 166 4.44 6.84 -18.59
N SER A 167 4.02 6.62 -17.35
CA SER A 167 3.06 5.56 -17.02
C SER A 167 1.64 5.94 -17.48
N THR A 168 0.82 4.94 -17.77
CA THR A 168 -0.62 5.15 -17.91
C THR A 168 -1.16 5.73 -16.60
N PRO A 169 -1.91 6.84 -16.61
CA PRO A 169 -2.38 7.47 -15.39
C PRO A 169 -3.47 6.67 -14.68
N VAL A 170 -3.59 6.88 -13.36
CA VAL A 170 -4.67 6.36 -12.53
C VAL A 170 -5.48 7.50 -11.92
N LEU A 171 -6.80 7.31 -11.79
CA LEU A 171 -7.66 8.20 -11.02
C LEU A 171 -7.68 7.75 -9.55
N VAL A 172 -7.37 8.65 -8.64
CA VAL A 172 -7.71 8.52 -7.22
C VAL A 172 -8.94 9.37 -6.96
N GLY A 173 -10.10 8.73 -6.85
CA GLY A 173 -11.37 9.37 -6.56
C GLY A 173 -11.44 9.80 -5.08
N SER A 174 -12.09 10.93 -4.83
CA SER A 174 -12.39 11.41 -3.48
C SER A 174 -13.85 11.16 -3.14
N ASN A 175 -14.10 10.41 -2.07
CA ASN A 175 -15.45 10.24 -1.58
C ASN A 175 -16.03 11.55 -1.06
N PRO A 176 -17.30 11.84 -1.32
CA PRO A 176 -18.00 12.91 -0.63
C PRO A 176 -17.95 12.70 0.88
N PHE A 177 -17.91 13.80 1.65
CA PHE A 177 -17.77 13.74 3.11
C PHE A 177 -18.81 12.86 3.80
N TYR A 178 -20.04 12.81 3.27
CA TYR A 178 -21.14 12.00 3.83
C TYR A 178 -20.92 10.49 3.67
N ASN A 179 -20.02 10.05 2.79
CA ASN A 179 -19.61 8.64 2.65
C ASN A 179 -18.39 8.29 3.51
N CYS A 180 -17.88 9.27 4.27
CA CYS A 180 -16.65 9.12 5.05
C CYS A 180 -16.90 8.98 6.56
N TYR A 181 -18.13 8.80 6.97
CA TYR A 181 -18.45 8.50 8.35
C TYR A 181 -18.20 7.03 8.67
N CYS A 182 -17.76 6.79 9.90
CA CYS A 182 -17.64 5.43 10.41
C CYS A 182 -19.02 4.74 10.34
N ASN A 183 -19.06 3.53 9.80
CA ASN A 183 -20.20 2.64 10.01
C ASN A 183 -20.22 2.25 11.49
N THR A 184 -20.89 3.03 12.31
CA THR A 184 -21.20 2.63 13.68
C THR A 184 -22.31 1.60 13.63
N VAL A 185 -21.93 0.32 13.62
CA VAL A 185 -22.90 -0.75 13.90
C VAL A 185 -23.17 -0.64 15.41
N ASN A 186 -24.41 -0.33 15.77
CA ASN A 186 -24.83 -0.46 17.16
C ASN A 186 -24.82 -1.94 17.53
N ALA A 187 -23.74 -2.40 18.18
CA ALA A 187 -23.55 -3.80 18.53
C ALA A 187 -24.20 -4.22 19.87
N GLY A 188 -24.97 -3.32 20.50
CA GLY A 188 -25.59 -3.58 21.80
C GLY A 188 -26.91 -2.82 21.92
N GLY A 189 -28.02 -3.49 21.66
CA GLY A 189 -29.33 -2.90 21.83
C GLY A 189 -29.68 -2.76 23.32
N ASP A 190 -29.65 -1.53 23.81
CA ASP A 190 -30.42 -1.14 25.01
C ASP A 190 -31.87 -0.75 24.65
N GLY A 191 -32.27 -0.94 23.40
CA GLY A 191 -33.59 -0.62 22.87
C GLY A 191 -33.83 0.86 22.56
N SER A 192 -32.81 1.71 22.69
CA SER A 192 -32.90 3.14 22.38
C SER A 192 -32.51 3.41 20.95
N LEU A 193 -33.43 3.40 20.04
CA LEU A 193 -33.23 3.80 18.64
C LEU A 193 -33.80 5.24 18.44
N MET A 194 -33.08 6.06 17.70
CA MET A 194 -33.62 7.33 17.23
C MET A 194 -34.54 7.04 16.05
N ASP A 195 -35.85 7.26 16.24
CA ASP A 195 -36.87 7.02 15.23
C ASP A 195 -36.81 8.05 14.11
N GLU A 196 -36.40 9.27 14.42
CA GLU A 196 -36.36 10.39 13.49
C GLU A 196 -35.25 11.37 13.83
N VAL A 197 -34.50 11.78 12.81
CA VAL A 197 -33.60 12.93 12.88
C VAL A 197 -34.01 13.95 11.84
N ALA A 198 -34.48 15.10 12.30
CA ALA A 198 -34.87 16.21 11.44
C ALA A 198 -33.87 17.37 11.56
N MET A 199 -33.35 17.83 10.46
CA MET A 199 -32.52 19.04 10.39
C MET A 199 -32.99 19.91 9.20
N ASN A 200 -33.40 21.12 9.51
CA ASN A 200 -33.70 22.17 8.51
C ASN A 200 -34.57 21.69 7.34
N GLY A 201 -35.65 20.94 7.67
CA GLY A 201 -36.61 20.42 6.67
C GLY A 201 -36.24 19.07 6.05
N TYR A 202 -35.12 18.50 6.37
CA TYR A 202 -34.78 17.13 6.04
C TYR A 202 -35.12 16.22 7.21
N VAL A 203 -35.95 15.23 6.95
CA VAL A 203 -36.37 14.22 7.93
C VAL A 203 -35.81 12.88 7.49
N ASN A 204 -34.93 12.31 8.28
CA ASN A 204 -34.52 10.91 8.12
C ASN A 204 -35.34 10.08 9.10
N ASN A 205 -36.39 9.44 8.59
CA ASN A 205 -37.24 8.55 9.36
C ASN A 205 -36.77 7.11 9.15
N THR A 206 -35.96 6.64 10.06
CA THR A 206 -35.39 5.27 10.01
C THR A 206 -36.31 4.26 10.68
N ALA A 207 -37.64 4.52 10.74
CA ALA A 207 -38.62 3.65 11.38
C ALA A 207 -37.98 2.40 12.00
N ALA A 208 -37.87 2.34 13.29
CA ALA A 208 -37.40 1.30 14.22
C ALA A 208 -36.94 -0.09 13.71
N THR A 209 -36.56 -0.21 12.47
CA THR A 209 -35.90 -1.40 11.92
C THR A 209 -34.39 -1.15 11.91
N ASN A 210 -33.71 -1.94 12.71
CA ASN A 210 -32.23 -1.94 12.73
C ASN A 210 -31.69 -1.84 11.29
N PRO A 211 -31.12 -0.71 10.84
CA PRO A 211 -30.67 -0.59 9.47
C PRO A 211 -29.50 -1.54 9.27
N THR A 212 -29.69 -2.55 8.45
CA THR A 212 -28.64 -3.51 8.06
C THR A 212 -27.63 -2.90 7.10
N ALA A 213 -27.84 -1.65 6.70
CA ALA A 213 -26.89 -0.86 5.90
C ALA A 213 -27.05 0.62 6.26
N SER A 214 -25.95 1.35 6.29
CA SER A 214 -25.98 2.81 6.35
C SER A 214 -26.70 3.35 5.13
N PRO A 215 -27.71 4.23 5.27
CA PRO A 215 -28.41 4.83 4.15
C PRO A 215 -27.58 5.90 3.41
N TYR A 216 -26.32 6.10 3.83
CA TYR A 216 -25.42 7.13 3.27
C TYR A 216 -24.03 6.58 3.05
#